data_ac0710d4902cfbe352191f04b1599a85
#
_entry.id   ac0710d4902cfbe352191f04b1599a85
#
_cell.length_a   1.000
_cell.length_b   1.000
_cell.length_c   1.000
_cell.angle_alpha   90.00
_cell.angle_beta   90.00
_cell.angle_gamma   90.00
#
_symmetry.space_group_name_H-M   'P 1'
#
loop_
_entity.id
_entity.type
_entity.pdbx_description
1 polymer ?
#
loop_
_entity_poly.entity_id
_entity_poly.type
_entity_poly.pdbx_seq_one_letter_code
_entity_poly.pdbx_strand_id
1 'polypeptide(L)'
;MKLKKIVGKKLKSIRLKRDMTIQTLAAQSKVSSNMISRVERGLTIPSVEILMKLAAVFDKSINYFIEEVSTTHEIVYSSPGQRDTTVYDDEKNMHTESFTSGLRDPQFMSFFCVVPKGGTSGQKQMYHPGDELIYLVEGMLKVTIAGEEYSLSAGDSLSFKSHLPHRWDNIGNDDARIIWTLSPFTTI
;
A
#
# COMPACT_ATOMS: atom_id res chain seq x y z
N MET A 1 24.11 10.46 -3.41
CA MET A 1 24.62 9.51 -4.44
C MET A 1 23.82 8.21 -4.56
N LYS A 2 22.98 7.88 -3.60
CA LYS A 2 22.23 6.61 -3.47
C LYS A 2 20.96 6.59 -4.37
N LEU A 3 20.15 7.66 -4.37
CA LEU A 3 18.84 7.74 -5.05
C LEU A 3 18.90 7.42 -6.55
N LYS A 4 19.86 7.98 -7.31
CA LYS A 4 19.96 7.71 -8.76
C LYS A 4 20.17 6.24 -9.11
N LYS A 5 20.86 5.49 -8.23
CA LYS A 5 21.07 4.05 -8.40
C LYS A 5 19.79 3.27 -8.11
N ILE A 6 18.99 3.71 -7.12
CA ILE A 6 17.72 3.10 -6.74
C ILE A 6 16.73 3.25 -7.89
N VAL A 7 16.49 4.48 -8.33
CA VAL A 7 15.58 4.78 -9.45
C VAL A 7 15.97 3.98 -10.69
N GLY A 8 17.25 3.98 -11.05
CA GLY A 8 17.74 3.28 -12.23
C GLY A 8 17.56 1.76 -12.17
N LYS A 9 17.86 1.15 -11.02
CA LYS A 9 17.66 -0.29 -10.82
C LYS A 9 16.19 -0.68 -10.91
N LYS A 10 15.30 0.08 -10.26
CA LYS A 10 13.85 -0.19 -10.28
C LYS A 10 13.26 -0.01 -11.67
N LEU A 11 13.64 1.06 -12.38
CA LEU A 11 13.19 1.29 -13.75
C LEU A 11 13.59 0.14 -14.68
N LYS A 12 14.86 -0.26 -14.64
CA LYS A 12 15.36 -1.38 -15.44
C LYS A 12 14.66 -2.69 -15.09
N SER A 13 14.48 -2.96 -13.81
CA SER A 13 13.83 -4.19 -13.34
C SER A 13 12.39 -4.31 -13.83
N ILE A 14 11.58 -3.25 -13.65
CA ILE A 14 10.17 -3.30 -14.06
C ILE A 14 10.01 -3.35 -15.58
N ARG A 15 10.87 -2.65 -16.33
CA ARG A 15 10.89 -2.73 -17.79
C ARG A 15 11.17 -4.15 -18.29
N LEU A 16 12.17 -4.81 -17.71
CA LEU A 16 12.51 -6.20 -18.08
C LEU A 16 11.43 -7.18 -17.68
N LYS A 17 10.78 -7.00 -16.51
CA LYS A 17 9.63 -7.82 -16.08
C LYS A 17 8.42 -7.70 -17.02
N ARG A 18 8.31 -6.62 -17.80
CA ARG A 18 7.27 -6.40 -18.82
C ARG A 18 7.77 -6.69 -20.24
N ASP A 19 8.93 -7.35 -20.39
CA ASP A 19 9.55 -7.69 -21.67
C ASP A 19 9.71 -6.51 -22.63
N MET A 20 9.86 -5.29 -22.07
CA MET A 20 9.96 -4.06 -22.86
C MET A 20 11.42 -3.75 -23.24
N THR A 21 11.62 -3.28 -24.49
CA THR A 21 12.88 -2.64 -24.87
C THR A 21 12.93 -1.18 -24.38
N ILE A 22 14.13 -0.58 -24.37
CA ILE A 22 14.25 0.86 -24.06
C ILE A 22 13.48 1.70 -25.10
N GLN A 23 13.46 1.29 -26.35
CA GLN A 23 12.72 1.95 -27.44
C GLN A 23 11.21 1.88 -27.21
N THR A 24 10.70 0.72 -26.80
CA THR A 24 9.28 0.55 -26.48
C THR A 24 8.86 1.46 -25.32
N LEU A 25 9.66 1.47 -24.25
CA LEU A 25 9.41 2.35 -23.11
C LEU A 25 9.48 3.83 -23.49
N ALA A 26 10.45 4.21 -24.34
CA ALA A 26 10.60 5.58 -24.84
C ALA A 26 9.36 6.04 -25.64
N ALA A 27 8.85 5.18 -26.52
CA ALA A 27 7.66 5.46 -27.31
C ALA A 27 6.41 5.66 -26.42
N GLN A 28 6.20 4.80 -25.43
CA GLN A 28 5.03 4.86 -24.55
C GLN A 28 5.10 6.02 -23.56
N SER A 29 6.27 6.28 -22.98
CA SER A 29 6.45 7.34 -21.96
C SER A 29 6.66 8.73 -22.56
N LYS A 30 6.93 8.84 -23.87
CA LYS A 30 7.39 10.07 -24.55
C LYS A 30 8.67 10.65 -23.92
N VAL A 31 9.52 9.78 -23.35
CA VAL A 31 10.85 10.11 -22.82
C VAL A 31 11.89 9.54 -23.77
N SER A 32 12.95 10.31 -24.07
CA SER A 32 13.97 9.83 -25.00
C SER A 32 14.68 8.56 -24.50
N SER A 33 14.99 7.66 -25.42
CA SER A 33 15.71 6.41 -25.11
C SER A 33 17.08 6.66 -24.47
N ASN A 34 17.75 7.76 -24.82
CA ASN A 34 19.00 8.18 -24.19
C ASN A 34 18.78 8.55 -22.71
N MET A 35 17.71 9.29 -22.37
CA MET A 35 17.37 9.63 -20.98
C MET A 35 17.09 8.36 -20.19
N ILE A 36 16.24 7.46 -20.69
CA ILE A 36 15.91 6.18 -20.04
C ILE A 36 17.20 5.38 -19.78
N SER A 37 18.06 5.23 -20.79
CA SER A 37 19.33 4.53 -20.64
C SER A 37 20.25 5.14 -19.58
N ARG A 38 20.33 6.48 -19.51
CA ARG A 38 21.12 7.20 -18.48
C ARG A 38 20.53 7.00 -17.09
N VAL A 39 19.21 7.04 -16.96
CA VAL A 39 18.52 6.77 -15.68
C VAL A 39 18.79 5.32 -15.24
N GLU A 40 18.58 4.33 -16.09
CA GLU A 40 18.79 2.91 -15.78
C GLU A 40 20.22 2.58 -15.35
N ARG A 41 21.21 3.28 -15.93
CA ARG A 41 22.61 3.16 -15.53
C ARG A 41 22.97 3.94 -14.26
N GLY A 42 22.01 4.66 -13.68
CA GLY A 42 22.24 5.49 -12.49
C GLY A 42 23.17 6.70 -12.74
N LEU A 43 23.25 7.16 -13.98
CA LEU A 43 24.08 8.31 -14.36
C LEU A 43 23.39 9.64 -14.09
N THR A 44 22.05 9.66 -14.09
CA THR A 44 21.26 10.86 -13.84
C THR A 44 20.03 10.53 -12.99
N ILE A 45 19.51 11.54 -12.28
CA ILE A 45 18.20 11.50 -11.63
C ILE A 45 17.23 12.15 -12.63
N PRO A 46 16.11 11.49 -12.99
CA PRO A 46 15.09 12.12 -13.81
C PRO A 46 14.39 13.24 -13.02
N SER A 47 13.88 14.26 -13.70
CA SER A 47 12.96 15.21 -13.07
C SER A 47 11.67 14.50 -12.63
N VAL A 48 10.93 15.13 -11.72
CA VAL A 48 9.63 14.60 -11.25
C VAL A 48 8.70 14.36 -12.43
N GLU A 49 8.64 15.29 -13.38
CA GLU A 49 7.82 15.16 -14.58
C GLU A 49 8.21 13.93 -15.44
N ILE A 50 9.51 13.71 -15.66
CA ILE A 50 10.00 12.55 -16.40
C ILE A 50 9.67 11.26 -15.62
N LEU A 51 9.84 11.27 -14.31
CA LEU A 51 9.56 10.11 -13.48
C LEU A 51 8.07 9.76 -13.49
N MET A 52 7.18 10.78 -13.46
CA MET A 52 5.73 10.58 -13.61
C MET A 52 5.37 9.93 -14.94
N LYS A 53 5.95 10.39 -16.06
CA LYS A 53 5.73 9.80 -17.38
C LYS A 53 6.18 8.34 -17.45
N LEU A 54 7.32 8.02 -16.85
CA LEU A 54 7.82 6.64 -16.78
C LEU A 54 6.96 5.77 -15.86
N ALA A 55 6.54 6.28 -14.69
CA ALA A 55 5.71 5.59 -13.73
C ALA A 55 4.33 5.22 -14.30
N ALA A 56 3.71 6.14 -15.04
CA ALA A 56 2.42 5.94 -15.68
C ALA A 56 2.39 4.75 -16.67
N VAL A 57 3.51 4.49 -17.40
CA VAL A 57 3.59 3.32 -18.30
C VAL A 57 3.46 2.00 -17.55
N PHE A 58 3.83 1.97 -16.29
CA PHE A 58 3.84 0.77 -15.46
C PHE A 58 2.70 0.71 -14.44
N ASP A 59 1.77 1.68 -14.46
CA ASP A 59 0.72 1.84 -13.44
C ASP A 59 1.30 1.88 -12.02
N LYS A 60 2.39 2.65 -11.83
CA LYS A 60 3.07 2.80 -10.54
C LYS A 60 3.09 4.25 -10.09
N SER A 61 3.09 4.44 -8.77
CA SER A 61 3.36 5.76 -8.20
C SER A 61 4.84 6.14 -8.33
N ILE A 62 5.15 7.42 -8.20
CA ILE A 62 6.54 7.90 -8.16
C ILE A 62 7.28 7.27 -6.98
N ASN A 63 6.61 7.08 -5.85
CA ASN A 63 7.18 6.50 -4.65
C ASN A 63 7.79 5.12 -4.91
N TYR A 64 7.17 4.31 -5.77
CA TYR A 64 7.74 3.03 -6.20
C TYR A 64 9.19 3.16 -6.68
N PHE A 65 9.56 4.25 -7.35
CA PHE A 65 10.88 4.44 -7.90
C PHE A 65 11.88 5.09 -6.95
N ILE A 66 11.42 5.93 -6.01
CA ILE A 66 12.28 6.72 -5.13
C ILE A 66 12.53 6.08 -3.77
N GLU A 67 11.62 5.25 -3.29
CA GLU A 67 11.84 4.52 -2.05
C GLU A 67 13.01 3.56 -2.17
N GLU A 68 13.81 3.44 -1.13
CA GLU A 68 14.79 2.35 -1.08
C GLU A 68 14.04 1.03 -1.18
N VAL A 69 14.57 0.11 -1.98
CA VAL A 69 14.16 -1.29 -1.88
C VAL A 69 14.54 -1.70 -0.45
N SER A 70 13.61 -1.62 0.47
CA SER A 70 13.71 -2.43 1.66
C SER A 70 14.00 -3.84 1.15
N THR A 71 14.97 -4.51 1.71
CA THR A 71 15.34 -5.87 1.33
C THR A 71 14.08 -6.71 1.34
N THR A 72 13.52 -6.97 0.14
CA THR A 72 12.31 -7.80 0.05
C THR A 72 12.75 -9.25 0.23
N HIS A 73 12.08 -9.94 1.13
CA HIS A 73 12.37 -11.31 1.52
C HIS A 73 11.27 -12.24 1.03
N GLU A 74 11.61 -13.48 0.76
CA GLU A 74 10.60 -14.54 0.54
C GLU A 74 9.86 -14.89 1.86
N ILE A 75 10.50 -14.61 2.99
CA ILE A 75 9.96 -14.86 4.33
C ILE A 75 10.20 -13.61 5.18
N VAL A 76 9.15 -13.10 5.80
CA VAL A 76 9.22 -12.02 6.78
C VAL A 76 8.79 -12.56 8.13
N TYR A 77 9.70 -12.46 9.10
CA TYR A 77 9.42 -12.69 10.52
C TYR A 77 9.60 -11.37 11.26
N SER A 78 8.60 -10.96 12.00
CA SER A 78 8.63 -9.71 12.77
C SER A 78 7.99 -9.88 14.14
N SER A 79 8.66 -9.40 15.18
CA SER A 79 8.10 -9.33 16.53
C SER A 79 7.39 -7.99 16.77
N PRO A 80 6.50 -7.89 17.77
CA PRO A 80 5.97 -6.61 18.22
C PRO A 80 7.10 -5.60 18.50
N GLY A 81 6.92 -4.35 18.10
CA GLY A 81 7.92 -3.29 18.24
C GLY A 81 9.06 -3.28 17.20
N GLN A 82 9.10 -4.27 16.28
CA GLN A 82 10.04 -4.31 15.15
C GLN A 82 9.37 -4.11 13.80
N ARG A 83 8.04 -3.98 13.79
CA ARG A 83 7.24 -3.81 12.58
C ARG A 83 7.25 -2.36 12.12
N ASP A 84 7.12 -2.15 10.81
CA ASP A 84 6.91 -0.82 10.28
C ASP A 84 5.55 -0.31 10.75
N THR A 85 5.56 0.89 11.32
CA THR A 85 4.38 1.55 11.87
C THR A 85 3.96 2.71 10.98
N THR A 86 2.66 2.91 10.85
CA THR A 86 2.09 4.08 10.20
C THR A 86 0.92 4.59 11.02
N VAL A 87 0.80 5.90 11.13
CA VAL A 87 -0.40 6.53 11.66
C VAL A 87 -1.24 6.94 10.46
N TYR A 88 -2.40 6.33 10.34
CA TYR A 88 -3.36 6.71 9.29
C TYR A 88 -4.17 7.89 9.79
N ASP A 89 -3.96 9.04 9.11
CA ASP A 89 -4.73 10.28 9.25
C ASP A 89 -4.68 10.94 10.65
N ASP A 90 -4.29 12.19 10.69
CA ASP A 90 -4.19 12.99 11.92
C ASP A 90 -5.52 13.14 12.68
N GLU A 91 -6.67 13.03 11.98
CA GLU A 91 -7.99 13.08 12.61
C GLU A 91 -8.44 11.73 13.19
N LYS A 92 -7.97 10.62 12.65
CA LYS A 92 -8.41 9.26 13.01
C LYS A 92 -7.53 8.58 14.03
N ASN A 93 -6.29 9.04 14.19
CA ASN A 93 -5.28 8.50 15.12
C ASN A 93 -5.11 6.97 15.09
N MET A 94 -5.53 6.29 14.02
CA MET A 94 -5.38 4.85 13.91
C MET A 94 -3.91 4.48 13.75
N HIS A 95 -3.37 3.73 14.70
CA HIS A 95 -2.02 3.18 14.62
C HIS A 95 -2.03 1.83 13.93
N THR A 96 -1.15 1.65 12.97
CA THR A 96 -1.01 0.38 12.24
C THR A 96 0.41 -0.15 12.32
N GLU A 97 0.55 -1.46 12.47
CA GLU A 97 1.80 -2.20 12.36
C GLU A 97 1.67 -3.18 11.20
N SER A 98 2.58 -3.10 10.21
CA SER A 98 2.52 -3.99 9.05
C SER A 98 3.09 -5.37 9.37
N PHE A 99 2.34 -6.43 9.05
CA PHE A 99 2.82 -7.81 9.09
C PHE A 99 3.56 -8.23 7.81
N THR A 100 3.33 -7.54 6.72
CA THR A 100 3.83 -7.91 5.38
C THR A 100 4.88 -6.97 4.84
N SER A 101 5.29 -5.95 5.61
CA SER A 101 6.37 -5.06 5.20
C SER A 101 7.66 -5.85 4.96
N GLY A 102 8.31 -5.58 3.82
CA GLY A 102 9.50 -6.31 3.40
C GLY A 102 9.23 -7.65 2.70
N LEU A 103 7.99 -8.13 2.58
CA LEU A 103 7.68 -9.31 1.78
C LEU A 103 7.79 -8.98 0.29
N ARG A 104 8.38 -9.90 -0.48
CA ARG A 104 8.56 -9.71 -1.92
C ARG A 104 7.24 -9.94 -2.67
N ASP A 105 6.82 -8.95 -3.48
CA ASP A 105 5.63 -9.00 -4.34
C ASP A 105 4.39 -9.60 -3.60
N PRO A 106 3.99 -9.05 -2.44
CA PRO A 106 2.92 -9.64 -1.63
C PRO A 106 1.60 -9.60 -2.39
N GLN A 107 0.83 -10.69 -2.31
CA GLN A 107 -0.51 -10.78 -2.88
C GLN A 107 -1.58 -10.24 -1.93
N PHE A 108 -1.19 -9.91 -0.71
CA PHE A 108 -2.03 -9.28 0.30
C PHE A 108 -1.17 -8.36 1.17
N MET A 109 -1.82 -7.41 1.82
CA MET A 109 -1.22 -6.66 2.92
C MET A 109 -2.01 -6.95 4.18
N SER A 110 -1.31 -7.12 5.28
CA SER A 110 -1.94 -7.37 6.57
C SER A 110 -1.32 -6.50 7.65
N PHE A 111 -2.19 -5.99 8.52
CA PHE A 111 -1.84 -5.04 9.57
C PHE A 111 -2.46 -5.44 10.89
N PHE A 112 -1.75 -5.16 11.97
CA PHE A 112 -2.36 -4.99 13.27
C PHE A 112 -2.70 -3.51 13.44
N CYS A 113 -3.97 -3.21 13.76
CA CYS A 113 -4.41 -1.82 13.88
C CYS A 113 -5.03 -1.61 15.26
N VAL A 114 -4.72 -0.46 15.85
CA VAL A 114 -5.36 0.05 17.06
C VAL A 114 -6.23 1.24 16.66
N VAL A 115 -7.53 1.08 16.81
CA VAL A 115 -8.54 2.11 16.56
C VAL A 115 -8.96 2.72 17.88
N PRO A 116 -8.58 3.96 18.19
CA PRO A 116 -8.89 4.58 19.48
C PRO A 116 -10.41 4.61 19.74
N LYS A 117 -10.79 4.74 21.00
CA LYS A 117 -12.17 4.98 21.38
C LYS A 117 -12.77 6.15 20.60
N GLY A 118 -13.93 5.92 19.96
CA GLY A 118 -14.60 6.89 19.10
C GLY A 118 -13.90 7.16 17.76
N GLY A 119 -12.83 6.42 17.45
CA GLY A 119 -12.15 6.48 16.16
C GLY A 119 -13.07 6.07 15.02
N THR A 120 -12.91 6.71 13.86
CA THR A 120 -13.75 6.49 12.68
C THR A 120 -12.91 6.60 11.41
N SER A 121 -13.30 5.90 10.36
CA SER A 121 -12.73 6.15 9.01
C SER A 121 -13.26 7.44 8.35
N GLY A 122 -14.08 8.20 9.07
CA GLY A 122 -14.69 9.45 8.62
C GLY A 122 -16.03 9.23 7.91
N GLN A 123 -16.62 10.33 7.48
CA GLN A 123 -17.93 10.29 6.82
C GLN A 123 -17.87 9.85 5.36
N LYS A 124 -16.73 10.06 4.71
CA LYS A 124 -16.53 9.63 3.33
C LYS A 124 -16.29 8.12 3.30
N GLN A 125 -17.15 7.42 2.58
CA GLN A 125 -16.99 6.00 2.35
C GLN A 125 -15.77 5.74 1.46
N MET A 126 -15.00 4.71 1.81
CA MET A 126 -13.89 4.19 1.00
C MET A 126 -14.42 3.16 0.00
N TYR A 127 -13.73 3.03 -1.11
CA TYR A 127 -13.92 1.94 -2.07
C TYR A 127 -12.64 1.77 -2.89
N HIS A 128 -12.23 0.55 -3.14
CA HIS A 128 -11.05 0.23 -3.95
C HIS A 128 -11.14 -1.20 -4.50
N PRO A 129 -10.34 -1.59 -5.50
CA PRO A 129 -10.28 -2.96 -5.96
C PRO A 129 -9.78 -3.91 -4.86
N GLY A 130 -10.26 -5.16 -4.91
CA GLY A 130 -9.78 -6.23 -4.04
C GLY A 130 -10.78 -6.70 -3.02
N ASP A 131 -10.26 -7.46 -2.07
CA ASP A 131 -11.00 -8.06 -0.97
C ASP A 131 -10.43 -7.58 0.35
N GLU A 132 -11.28 -7.42 1.34
CA GLU A 132 -10.87 -7.11 2.71
C GLU A 132 -11.34 -8.19 3.69
N LEU A 133 -10.51 -8.38 4.71
CA LEU A 133 -10.85 -9.13 5.92
C LEU A 133 -10.50 -8.29 7.14
N ILE A 134 -11.46 -8.14 8.02
CA ILE A 134 -11.29 -7.57 9.35
C ILE A 134 -11.54 -8.69 10.36
N TYR A 135 -10.58 -8.91 11.26
CA TYR A 135 -10.75 -9.77 12.44
C TYR A 135 -10.62 -8.91 13.69
N LEU A 136 -11.65 -8.86 14.51
CA LEU A 136 -11.65 -8.09 15.74
C LEU A 136 -11.02 -8.89 16.89
N VAL A 137 -9.86 -8.44 17.34
CA VAL A 137 -9.11 -9.07 18.45
C VAL A 137 -9.68 -8.64 19.79
N GLU A 138 -9.99 -7.34 19.93
CA GLU A 138 -10.46 -6.74 21.18
C GLU A 138 -11.30 -5.50 20.90
N GLY A 139 -12.28 -5.24 21.75
CA GLY A 139 -13.16 -4.07 21.64
C GLY A 139 -14.44 -4.33 20.87
N MET A 140 -15.00 -3.27 20.28
CA MET A 140 -16.19 -3.30 19.44
C MET A 140 -16.00 -2.41 18.22
N LEU A 141 -16.35 -2.92 17.06
CA LEU A 141 -16.25 -2.17 15.80
C LEU A 141 -17.56 -2.27 15.03
N LYS A 142 -18.02 -1.16 14.50
CA LYS A 142 -19.10 -1.13 13.52
C LYS A 142 -18.50 -0.91 12.13
N VAL A 143 -18.86 -1.76 11.18
CA VAL A 143 -18.48 -1.62 9.77
C VAL A 143 -19.75 -1.41 8.97
N THR A 144 -19.81 -0.33 8.18
CA THR A 144 -20.93 -0.06 7.27
C THR A 144 -20.46 -0.38 5.85
N ILE A 145 -21.17 -1.28 5.15
CA ILE A 145 -20.86 -1.71 3.78
C ILE A 145 -22.11 -1.56 2.93
N ALA A 146 -22.02 -0.79 1.85
CA ALA A 146 -23.14 -0.52 0.93
C ALA A 146 -24.44 -0.07 1.66
N GLY A 147 -24.30 0.61 2.80
CA GLY A 147 -25.40 1.11 3.62
C GLY A 147 -25.88 0.16 4.71
N GLU A 148 -25.42 -1.09 4.73
CA GLU A 148 -25.73 -2.05 5.81
C GLU A 148 -24.69 -1.99 6.93
N GLU A 149 -25.15 -2.11 8.17
CA GLU A 149 -24.30 -2.02 9.37
C GLU A 149 -24.02 -3.41 9.96
N TYR A 150 -22.75 -3.68 10.21
CA TYR A 150 -22.26 -4.91 10.86
C TYR A 150 -21.55 -4.52 12.14
N SER A 151 -22.07 -4.96 13.28
CA SER A 151 -21.43 -4.77 14.60
C SER A 151 -20.62 -6.00 14.94
N LEU A 152 -19.31 -5.82 15.12
CA LEU A 152 -18.38 -6.86 15.48
C LEU A 152 -18.03 -6.77 16.96
N SER A 153 -17.92 -7.92 17.60
CA SER A 153 -17.36 -8.14 18.94
C SER A 153 -16.05 -8.92 18.84
N ALA A 154 -15.25 -8.91 19.91
CA ALA A 154 -13.99 -9.65 19.93
C ALA A 154 -14.18 -11.14 19.53
N GLY A 155 -13.37 -11.60 18.59
CA GLY A 155 -13.45 -12.93 17.96
C GLY A 155 -14.24 -12.97 16.65
N ASP A 156 -15.00 -11.94 16.32
CA ASP A 156 -15.73 -11.86 15.06
C ASP A 156 -14.80 -11.52 13.90
N SER A 157 -15.18 -11.98 12.70
CA SER A 157 -14.54 -11.62 11.45
C SER A 157 -15.55 -11.19 10.40
N LEU A 158 -15.15 -10.26 9.54
CA LEU A 158 -15.95 -9.76 8.43
C LEU A 158 -15.08 -9.73 7.17
N SER A 159 -15.55 -10.37 6.10
CA SER A 159 -14.88 -10.35 4.80
C SER A 159 -15.82 -9.80 3.75
N PHE A 160 -15.31 -8.92 2.90
CA PHE A 160 -16.13 -8.26 1.87
C PHE A 160 -15.30 -7.84 0.66
N LYS A 161 -16.01 -7.53 -0.43
CA LYS A 161 -15.43 -6.96 -1.64
C LYS A 161 -15.23 -5.46 -1.46
N SER A 162 -13.99 -4.99 -1.53
CA SER A 162 -13.62 -3.60 -1.23
C SER A 162 -14.14 -2.58 -2.24
N HIS A 163 -14.66 -3.01 -3.41
CA HIS A 163 -15.33 -2.12 -4.34
C HIS A 163 -16.71 -1.64 -3.83
N LEU A 164 -17.27 -2.30 -2.81
CA LEU A 164 -18.45 -1.84 -2.11
C LEU A 164 -18.08 -0.63 -1.23
N PRO A 165 -18.85 0.46 -1.27
CA PRO A 165 -18.62 1.61 -0.40
C PRO A 165 -18.66 1.17 1.06
N HIS A 166 -17.60 1.45 1.83
CA HIS A 166 -17.47 0.99 3.20
C HIS A 166 -16.83 2.04 4.11
N ARG A 167 -17.12 1.92 5.40
CA ARG A 167 -16.51 2.69 6.48
C ARG A 167 -16.56 1.91 7.79
N TRP A 168 -15.78 2.34 8.78
CA TRP A 168 -15.81 1.74 10.11
C TRP A 168 -15.81 2.81 11.20
N ASP A 169 -16.37 2.45 12.35
CA ASP A 169 -16.46 3.26 13.55
C ASP A 169 -16.17 2.39 14.78
N ASN A 170 -15.29 2.83 15.69
CA ASN A 170 -15.16 2.21 17.00
C ASN A 170 -16.31 2.68 17.88
N ILE A 171 -17.25 1.77 18.16
CA ILE A 171 -18.45 2.01 18.97
C ILE A 171 -18.28 1.53 20.43
N GLY A 172 -17.10 1.02 20.78
CA GLY A 172 -16.78 0.56 22.11
C GLY A 172 -16.43 1.68 23.08
N ASN A 173 -16.25 1.30 24.33
CA ASN A 173 -15.81 2.21 25.41
C ASN A 173 -14.30 2.32 25.53
N ASP A 174 -13.57 1.46 24.84
CA ASP A 174 -12.11 1.35 24.84
C ASP A 174 -11.58 1.28 23.39
N ASP A 175 -10.26 1.23 23.23
CA ASP A 175 -9.62 1.04 21.93
C ASP A 175 -10.02 -0.32 21.35
N ALA A 176 -10.31 -0.36 20.05
CA ALA A 176 -10.50 -1.60 19.32
C ALA A 176 -9.19 -2.05 18.67
N ARG A 177 -8.89 -3.35 18.75
CA ARG A 177 -7.72 -3.97 18.13
C ARG A 177 -8.17 -4.93 17.04
N ILE A 178 -7.69 -4.70 15.84
CA ILE A 178 -8.08 -5.49 14.67
C ILE A 178 -6.86 -6.03 13.92
N ILE A 179 -7.03 -7.17 13.27
CA ILE A 179 -6.20 -7.59 12.15
C ILE A 179 -6.96 -7.21 10.89
N TRP A 180 -6.32 -6.39 10.05
CA TRP A 180 -6.90 -5.93 8.80
C TRP A 180 -6.06 -6.42 7.64
N THR A 181 -6.68 -7.13 6.71
CA THR A 181 -6.00 -7.71 5.54
C THR A 181 -6.70 -7.27 4.26
N LEU A 182 -5.91 -6.84 3.28
CA LEU A 182 -6.36 -6.41 1.95
C LEU A 182 -5.69 -7.26 0.87
N SER A 183 -6.44 -7.66 -0.16
CA SER A 183 -5.93 -8.46 -1.29
C SER A 183 -6.74 -8.20 -2.57
N PRO A 184 -6.11 -8.07 -3.76
CA PRO A 184 -4.73 -7.68 -3.93
C PRO A 184 -4.53 -6.21 -3.60
N PHE A 185 -3.32 -5.82 -3.18
CA PHE A 185 -3.00 -4.42 -3.02
C PHE A 185 -2.64 -3.82 -4.37
N THR A 186 -3.59 -3.14 -4.99
CA THR A 186 -3.30 -2.20 -6.07
C THR A 186 -3.19 -0.82 -5.44
N THR A 187 -1.99 -0.27 -5.45
CA THR A 187 -1.77 1.14 -5.07
C THR A 187 -2.68 2.01 -5.94
N ILE A 188 -3.64 2.68 -5.30
CA ILE A 188 -4.45 3.72 -5.92
C ILE A 188 -3.58 4.93 -6.18
#